data_aa92d3f8ffbbfb9c0dfcedfe12917cd2
#
_entry.id   aa92d3f8ffbbfb9c0dfcedfe12917cd2
#
_cell.length_a   1.000
_cell.length_b   1.000
_cell.length_c   1.000
_cell.angle_alpha   90.00
_cell.angle_beta   90.00
_cell.angle_gamma   90.00
#
_symmetry.space_group_name_H-M   'P 1'
#
loop_
_entity.id
_entity.type
_entity.pdbx_description
1 polymer ?
#
loop_
_entity_poly.entity_id
_entity_poly.type
_entity_poly.pdbx_seq_one_letter_code
_entity_poly.pdbx_strand_id
1 'polypeptide(L)'
;MVNDMLKIVEKVLNTAKNEIGYKESGKNNTKYAKYFDTTAWQFFNTKKQGAEWCAIFVHWCLCQNIAPDKVRSILGEPAPKNNCAAGVKYFYEYMKAKKMIVKTPEPGDVIFLNSFGHVGIVESVDDKIHTIEGNKSNAVKRCTYTKTSSKISAYGRPNYKAVEVKEDPKPAPKVKTPAPAASFNKIFNKTYTTTKDIPLMNLRKPNETIMIIPSGSKVRCYGFFTTSFLYVSYNGHEGYVNVNYLR
;
A
#
# COMPACT_ATOMS: atom_id res chain seq x y z
N MET A 1 -1.99 13.21 -16.86
CA MET A 1 -3.02 13.44 -15.80
C MET A 1 -4.05 12.32 -15.69
N VAL A 2 -4.90 12.01 -16.69
CA VAL A 2 -5.86 10.89 -16.56
C VAL A 2 -5.15 9.54 -16.47
N ASN A 3 -4.09 9.32 -17.25
CA ASN A 3 -3.31 8.07 -17.24
C ASN A 3 -2.59 7.83 -15.91
N ASP A 4 -2.17 8.88 -15.21
CA ASP A 4 -1.43 8.78 -13.93
C ASP A 4 -2.38 8.49 -12.77
N MET A 5 -3.58 9.06 -12.78
CA MET A 5 -4.64 8.73 -11.83
C MET A 5 -5.03 7.25 -11.93
N LEU A 6 -5.16 6.71 -13.15
CA LEU A 6 -5.45 5.29 -13.37
C LEU A 6 -4.33 4.39 -12.82
N LYS A 7 -3.07 4.77 -13.02
CA LYS A 7 -1.92 4.01 -12.49
C LYS A 7 -1.89 3.95 -10.96
N ILE A 8 -2.19 5.06 -10.26
CA ILE A 8 -2.19 5.05 -8.78
C ILE A 8 -3.35 4.22 -8.23
N VAL A 9 -4.53 4.33 -8.83
CA VAL A 9 -5.69 3.49 -8.47
C VAL A 9 -5.36 2.01 -8.67
N GLU A 10 -4.76 1.65 -9.80
CA GLU A 10 -4.34 0.27 -10.07
C GLU A 10 -3.35 -0.25 -9.02
N LYS A 11 -2.34 0.55 -8.63
CA LYS A 11 -1.38 0.19 -7.57
C LYS A 11 -2.08 -0.04 -6.23
N VAL A 12 -3.02 0.83 -5.83
CA VAL A 12 -3.80 0.68 -4.60
C VAL A 12 -4.65 -0.60 -4.64
N LEU A 13 -5.35 -0.85 -5.75
CA LEU A 13 -6.15 -2.05 -5.92
C LEU A 13 -5.31 -3.33 -5.91
N ASN A 14 -4.14 -3.33 -6.54
CA ASN A 14 -3.22 -4.46 -6.51
C ASN A 14 -2.71 -4.73 -5.09
N THR A 15 -2.44 -3.68 -4.31
CA THR A 15 -2.12 -3.81 -2.89
C THR A 15 -3.25 -4.49 -2.13
N ALA A 16 -4.49 -4.04 -2.30
CA ALA A 16 -5.66 -4.63 -1.64
C ALA A 16 -5.89 -6.10 -2.07
N LYS A 17 -5.73 -6.42 -3.36
CA LYS A 17 -5.86 -7.79 -3.92
C LYS A 17 -4.87 -8.75 -3.30
N ASN A 18 -3.62 -8.33 -3.11
CA ASN A 18 -2.56 -9.16 -2.54
C ASN A 18 -2.79 -9.50 -1.06
N GLU A 19 -3.70 -8.79 -0.40
CA GLU A 19 -4.07 -9.02 0.99
C GLU A 19 -5.24 -9.99 1.18
N ILE A 20 -5.95 -10.37 0.09
CA ILE A 20 -7.11 -11.27 0.18
C ILE A 20 -6.71 -12.59 0.84
N GLY A 21 -7.45 -12.97 1.88
CA GLY A 21 -7.17 -14.15 2.69
C GLY A 21 -6.35 -13.88 3.95
N TYR A 22 -5.79 -12.67 4.11
CA TYR A 22 -5.17 -12.28 5.39
C TYR A 22 -6.20 -12.37 6.53
N LYS A 23 -5.76 -12.89 7.69
CA LYS A 23 -6.56 -12.98 8.91
C LYS A 23 -5.83 -12.27 10.05
N GLU A 24 -6.59 -11.63 10.93
CA GLU A 24 -6.04 -11.06 12.15
C GLU A 24 -5.47 -12.15 13.08
N SER A 25 -4.55 -11.77 13.96
CA SER A 25 -3.98 -12.66 14.97
C SER A 25 -4.72 -12.56 16.32
N GLY A 26 -6.07 -12.56 16.28
CA GLY A 26 -6.94 -12.45 17.45
C GLY A 26 -7.06 -11.03 18.01
N LYS A 27 -8.24 -10.69 18.54
CA LYS A 27 -8.55 -9.38 19.16
C LYS A 27 -8.16 -8.18 18.29
N ASN A 28 -8.45 -8.22 16.99
CA ASN A 28 -8.14 -7.15 16.03
C ASN A 28 -6.63 -6.79 15.92
N ASN A 29 -5.71 -7.71 16.23
CA ASN A 29 -4.29 -7.47 16.02
C ASN A 29 -3.93 -7.72 14.58
N THR A 30 -3.44 -6.68 13.88
CA THR A 30 -3.13 -6.75 12.45
C THR A 30 -1.81 -6.07 12.10
N LYS A 31 -1.20 -6.51 11.00
CA LYS A 31 -0.04 -5.80 10.42
C LYS A 31 -0.41 -4.39 9.96
N TYR A 32 -1.67 -4.15 9.61
CA TYR A 32 -2.17 -2.83 9.17
C TYR A 32 -2.16 -1.84 10.32
N ALA A 33 -2.74 -2.20 11.46
CA ALA A 33 -2.72 -1.38 12.67
C ALA A 33 -1.28 -1.18 13.18
N LYS A 34 -0.45 -2.24 13.16
CA LYS A 34 0.97 -2.15 13.52
C LYS A 34 1.72 -1.11 12.68
N TYR A 35 1.45 -1.05 11.37
CA TYR A 35 2.06 -0.06 10.49
C TYR A 35 1.79 1.37 10.97
N PHE A 36 0.56 1.72 11.34
CA PHE A 36 0.21 3.03 11.86
C PHE A 36 0.71 3.28 13.28
N ASP A 37 0.91 2.23 14.06
CA ASP A 37 1.44 2.34 15.42
C ASP A 37 2.97 2.47 15.46
N THR A 38 3.66 2.23 14.34
CA THR A 38 5.13 2.23 14.25
C THR A 38 5.66 3.05 13.07
N THR A 39 5.42 2.61 11.83
CA THR A 39 6.04 3.16 10.61
C THR A 39 5.41 4.50 10.21
N ALA A 40 4.07 4.59 10.20
CA ALA A 40 3.33 5.83 9.96
C ALA A 40 2.82 6.41 11.30
N TRP A 41 3.69 6.46 12.28
CA TRP A 41 3.38 6.98 13.62
C TRP A 41 2.69 8.33 13.55
N GLN A 42 1.64 8.49 14.34
CA GLN A 42 0.78 9.67 14.36
C GLN A 42 -0.07 9.90 13.09
N PHE A 43 -0.28 8.91 12.23
CA PHE A 43 -1.27 9.05 11.16
C PHE A 43 -2.68 9.27 11.74
N PHE A 44 -3.05 8.49 12.74
CA PHE A 44 -4.28 8.64 13.53
C PHE A 44 -4.00 9.26 14.90
N ASN A 45 -5.08 9.68 15.58
CA ASN A 45 -5.03 10.32 16.89
C ASN A 45 -4.51 9.42 18.03
N THR A 46 -4.65 8.12 17.93
CA THR A 46 -4.22 7.12 18.92
C THR A 46 -3.70 5.86 18.24
N LYS A 47 -3.06 4.97 19.00
CA LYS A 47 -2.68 3.62 18.54
C LYS A 47 -3.91 2.82 18.10
N LYS A 48 -3.71 1.90 17.18
CA LYS A 48 -4.78 1.17 16.48
C LYS A 48 -4.75 -0.35 16.64
N GLN A 49 -3.70 -0.94 17.24
CA GLN A 49 -3.74 -2.36 17.57
C GLN A 49 -4.90 -2.65 18.53
N GLY A 50 -5.67 -3.69 18.22
CA GLY A 50 -6.88 -4.06 18.93
C GLY A 50 -8.15 -3.31 18.52
N ALA A 51 -8.07 -2.31 17.63
CA ALA A 51 -9.23 -1.58 17.10
C ALA A 51 -9.83 -2.30 15.87
N GLU A 52 -11.14 -2.06 15.63
CA GLU A 52 -11.80 -2.46 14.38
C GLU A 52 -11.01 -1.92 13.19
N TRP A 53 -10.66 -2.78 12.23
CA TRP A 53 -9.64 -2.47 11.26
C TRP A 53 -10.09 -2.36 9.79
N CYS A 54 -11.39 -2.29 9.53
CA CYS A 54 -11.88 -2.10 8.15
C CYS A 54 -11.39 -0.78 7.55
N ALA A 55 -11.53 0.35 8.26
CA ALA A 55 -11.01 1.64 7.81
C ALA A 55 -9.47 1.67 7.83
N ILE A 56 -8.84 1.06 8.83
CA ILE A 56 -7.38 0.96 8.94
C ILE A 56 -6.78 0.23 7.71
N PHE A 57 -7.44 -0.82 7.24
CA PHE A 57 -7.06 -1.54 6.02
C PHE A 57 -7.11 -0.65 4.77
N VAL A 58 -8.19 0.12 4.58
CA VAL A 58 -8.32 1.05 3.45
C VAL A 58 -7.17 2.08 3.45
N HIS A 59 -6.91 2.70 4.59
CA HIS A 59 -5.81 3.66 4.75
C HIS A 59 -4.45 3.01 4.50
N TRP A 60 -4.26 1.79 5.00
CA TRP A 60 -3.02 1.05 4.78
C TRP A 60 -2.78 0.77 3.29
N CYS A 61 -3.79 0.34 2.54
CA CYS A 61 -3.68 0.10 1.09
C CYS A 61 -3.26 1.38 0.34
N LEU A 62 -3.79 2.53 0.74
CA LEU A 62 -3.41 3.82 0.18
C LEU A 62 -1.96 4.18 0.56
N CYS A 63 -1.58 4.04 1.83
CA CYS A 63 -0.27 4.40 2.35
C CYS A 63 0.88 3.51 1.82
N GLN A 64 0.60 2.35 1.25
CA GLN A 64 1.63 1.55 0.58
C GLN A 64 2.07 2.15 -0.77
N ASN A 65 1.28 3.06 -1.33
CA ASN A 65 1.50 3.62 -2.66
C ASN A 65 1.61 5.16 -2.66
N ILE A 66 1.16 5.79 -1.59
CA ILE A 66 1.05 7.24 -1.43
C ILE A 66 1.60 7.61 -0.05
N ALA A 67 2.37 8.68 0.05
CA ALA A 67 2.88 9.15 1.34
C ALA A 67 1.75 9.43 2.34
N PRO A 68 1.87 9.07 3.63
CA PRO A 68 0.78 9.15 4.60
C PRO A 68 0.13 10.53 4.75
N ASP A 69 0.90 11.61 4.70
CA ASP A 69 0.38 12.99 4.72
C ASP A 69 -0.47 13.30 3.48
N LYS A 70 -0.07 12.81 2.31
CA LYS A 70 -0.84 12.91 1.07
C LYS A 70 -2.10 12.06 1.11
N VAL A 71 -2.06 10.86 1.74
CA VAL A 71 -3.27 10.04 1.95
C VAL A 71 -4.30 10.81 2.75
N ARG A 72 -3.94 11.44 3.88
CA ARG A 72 -4.87 12.29 4.62
C ARG A 72 -5.45 13.40 3.75
N SER A 73 -4.60 14.08 2.98
CA SER A 73 -5.02 15.17 2.11
C SER A 73 -6.04 14.73 1.06
N ILE A 74 -5.79 13.61 0.37
CA ILE A 74 -6.70 13.12 -0.68
C ILE A 74 -8.00 12.52 -0.14
N LEU A 75 -8.06 12.21 1.15
CA LEU A 75 -9.25 11.75 1.87
C LEU A 75 -9.96 12.88 2.63
N GLY A 76 -9.39 14.09 2.63
CA GLY A 76 -9.94 15.26 3.32
C GLY A 76 -9.81 15.20 4.84
N GLU A 77 -8.89 14.41 5.35
CA GLU A 77 -8.70 14.16 6.78
C GLU A 77 -7.87 15.25 7.46
N PRO A 78 -8.15 15.52 8.75
CA PRO A 78 -7.41 16.53 9.53
C PRO A 78 -6.00 16.07 9.89
N ALA A 79 -5.27 16.95 10.58
CA ALA A 79 -3.96 16.64 11.15
C ALA A 79 -4.02 15.43 12.11
N PRO A 80 -2.90 14.70 12.33
CA PRO A 80 -2.88 13.42 13.04
C PRO A 80 -3.60 13.41 14.39
N LYS A 81 -3.28 14.37 15.27
CA LYS A 81 -3.87 14.42 16.62
C LYS A 81 -5.40 14.54 16.65
N ASN A 82 -6.00 15.02 15.57
CA ASN A 82 -7.44 15.18 15.41
C ASN A 82 -8.04 14.14 14.43
N ASN A 83 -7.21 13.25 13.88
CA ASN A 83 -7.65 12.28 12.89
C ASN A 83 -8.19 11.01 13.55
N CYS A 84 -9.50 10.86 13.57
CA CYS A 84 -10.20 9.68 14.07
C CYS A 84 -10.81 8.82 12.92
N ALA A 85 -10.32 8.97 11.67
CA ALA A 85 -10.84 8.25 10.49
C ALA A 85 -10.65 6.72 10.53
N ALA A 86 -9.97 6.18 11.52
CA ALA A 86 -10.05 4.75 11.84
C ALA A 86 -11.47 4.32 12.21
N GLY A 87 -12.31 5.24 12.70
CA GLY A 87 -13.75 5.06 12.85
C GLY A 87 -14.47 5.46 11.56
N VAL A 88 -15.24 4.54 10.99
CA VAL A 88 -15.87 4.67 9.66
C VAL A 88 -16.75 5.91 9.53
N LYS A 89 -17.51 6.25 10.57
CA LYS A 89 -18.38 7.43 10.58
C LYS A 89 -17.56 8.73 10.45
N TYR A 90 -16.43 8.84 11.14
CA TYR A 90 -15.54 10.00 11.03
C TYR A 90 -14.90 10.08 9.65
N PHE A 91 -14.48 8.94 9.10
CA PHE A 91 -13.94 8.86 7.75
C PHE A 91 -14.95 9.41 6.72
N TYR A 92 -16.20 8.95 6.79
CA TYR A 92 -17.27 9.46 5.95
C TYR A 92 -17.48 10.97 6.10
N GLU A 93 -17.57 11.49 7.34
CA GLU A 93 -17.82 12.90 7.59
C GLU A 93 -16.68 13.79 7.05
N TYR A 94 -15.43 13.35 7.12
CA TYR A 94 -14.30 14.09 6.54
C TYR A 94 -14.40 14.16 5.01
N MET A 95 -14.68 13.03 4.35
CA MET A 95 -14.88 13.01 2.88
C MET A 95 -16.09 13.85 2.47
N LYS A 96 -17.19 13.80 3.23
CA LYS A 96 -18.40 14.59 3.00
C LYS A 96 -18.12 16.10 3.12
N ALA A 97 -17.42 16.52 4.15
CA ALA A 97 -17.04 17.92 4.36
C ALA A 97 -16.20 18.48 3.21
N LYS A 98 -15.46 17.65 2.51
CA LYS A 98 -14.66 18.01 1.32
C LYS A 98 -15.37 17.77 -0.01
N LYS A 99 -16.68 17.49 0.02
CA LYS A 99 -17.52 17.24 -1.18
C LYS A 99 -16.99 16.07 -2.04
N MET A 100 -16.42 15.04 -1.39
CA MET A 100 -15.87 13.88 -2.05
C MET A 100 -16.86 12.72 -2.18
N ILE A 101 -18.11 12.89 -1.71
CA ILE A 101 -19.15 11.86 -1.81
C ILE A 101 -19.73 11.87 -3.23
N VAL A 102 -19.80 10.69 -3.83
CA VAL A 102 -20.27 10.49 -5.22
C VAL A 102 -21.47 9.55 -5.26
N LYS A 103 -22.27 9.67 -6.34
CA LYS A 103 -23.44 8.80 -6.56
C LYS A 103 -23.09 7.53 -7.33
N THR A 104 -22.17 7.64 -8.29
CA THR A 104 -21.74 6.52 -9.15
C THR A 104 -20.35 6.09 -8.75
N PRO A 105 -20.18 4.84 -8.28
CA PRO A 105 -18.87 4.35 -7.86
C PRO A 105 -17.97 4.03 -9.07
N GLU A 106 -16.67 4.17 -8.87
CA GLU A 106 -15.61 3.76 -9.79
C GLU A 106 -14.56 2.93 -9.03
N PRO A 107 -13.74 2.14 -9.74
CA PRO A 107 -12.62 1.42 -9.11
C PRO A 107 -11.71 2.38 -8.35
N GLY A 108 -11.34 2.01 -7.13
CA GLY A 108 -10.55 2.85 -6.21
C GLY A 108 -11.37 3.75 -5.29
N ASP A 109 -12.69 3.87 -5.50
CA ASP A 109 -13.55 4.58 -4.55
C ASP A 109 -13.64 3.81 -3.22
N VAL A 110 -13.90 4.54 -2.15
CA VAL A 110 -14.25 3.99 -0.84
C VAL A 110 -15.75 3.72 -0.81
N ILE A 111 -16.15 2.53 -0.39
CA ILE A 111 -17.55 2.18 -0.17
C ILE A 111 -17.86 2.13 1.32
N PHE A 112 -18.82 2.93 1.76
CA PHE A 112 -19.35 2.93 3.12
C PHE A 112 -20.58 2.04 3.21
N LEU A 113 -20.64 1.18 4.20
CA LEU A 113 -21.61 0.10 4.33
C LEU A 113 -22.28 0.09 5.71
N ASN A 114 -23.44 -0.56 5.82
CA ASN A 114 -24.12 -0.87 7.05
C ASN A 114 -24.32 0.37 7.95
N SER A 115 -24.90 1.45 7.38
CA SER A 115 -25.11 2.72 8.10
C SER A 115 -23.83 3.28 8.71
N PHE A 116 -22.73 3.24 7.90
CA PHE A 116 -21.39 3.68 8.32
C PHE A 116 -20.73 2.81 9.42
N GLY A 117 -21.17 1.56 9.56
CA GLY A 117 -20.53 0.59 10.45
C GLY A 117 -19.40 -0.21 9.78
N HIS A 118 -19.22 -0.09 8.47
CA HIS A 118 -18.19 -0.83 7.73
C HIS A 118 -17.74 -0.07 6.48
N VAL A 119 -16.53 -0.39 5.99
CA VAL A 119 -15.94 0.27 4.83
C VAL A 119 -15.03 -0.68 4.07
N GLY A 120 -14.96 -0.49 2.74
CA GLY A 120 -14.08 -1.22 1.84
C GLY A 120 -13.60 -0.35 0.68
N ILE A 121 -12.91 -0.97 -0.27
CA ILE A 121 -12.45 -0.36 -1.52
C ILE A 121 -13.24 -1.00 -2.67
N VAL A 122 -13.79 -0.18 -3.57
CA VAL A 122 -14.41 -0.65 -4.81
C VAL A 122 -13.32 -1.19 -5.73
N GLU A 123 -13.37 -2.49 -6.03
CA GLU A 123 -12.42 -3.18 -6.92
C GLU A 123 -12.80 -2.99 -8.39
N SER A 124 -14.08 -3.22 -8.70
CA SER A 124 -14.64 -3.07 -10.06
C SER A 124 -16.15 -2.86 -9.99
N VAL A 125 -16.70 -2.33 -11.09
CA VAL A 125 -18.13 -2.10 -11.24
C VAL A 125 -18.55 -2.61 -12.62
N ASP A 126 -19.51 -3.56 -12.61
CA ASP A 126 -20.20 -4.05 -13.79
C ASP A 126 -21.73 -3.95 -13.57
N ASP A 127 -22.50 -5.03 -13.65
CA ASP A 127 -23.90 -5.11 -13.20
C ASP A 127 -23.98 -5.09 -11.65
N LYS A 128 -22.87 -5.39 -10.98
CA LYS A 128 -22.70 -5.37 -9.52
C LYS A 128 -21.52 -4.48 -9.12
N ILE A 129 -21.32 -4.35 -7.82
CA ILE A 129 -20.20 -3.66 -7.21
C ILE A 129 -19.35 -4.71 -6.49
N HIS A 130 -18.13 -4.87 -6.97
CA HIS A 130 -17.14 -5.77 -6.36
C HIS A 130 -16.22 -4.96 -5.46
N THR A 131 -15.96 -5.46 -4.25
CA THR A 131 -15.19 -4.76 -3.24
C THR A 131 -14.11 -5.65 -2.63
N ILE A 132 -13.09 -5.04 -2.06
CA ILE A 132 -12.13 -5.68 -1.16
C ILE A 132 -12.27 -5.02 0.21
N GLU A 133 -12.56 -5.82 1.22
CA GLU A 133 -12.92 -5.36 2.56
C GLU A 133 -12.01 -5.98 3.61
N GLY A 134 -11.38 -5.13 4.43
CA GLY A 134 -10.70 -5.55 5.65
C GLY A 134 -11.71 -5.78 6.79
N ASN A 135 -11.35 -6.60 7.75
CA ASN A 135 -12.19 -6.94 8.89
C ASN A 135 -13.57 -7.53 8.53
N LYS A 136 -13.63 -8.21 7.41
CA LYS A 136 -14.84 -8.94 6.99
C LYS A 136 -14.79 -10.34 7.58
N SER A 137 -15.46 -10.54 8.72
CA SER A 137 -15.32 -11.75 9.54
C SER A 137 -13.83 -12.01 9.88
N ASN A 138 -13.17 -11.02 10.44
CA ASN A 138 -11.77 -11.04 10.90
C ASN A 138 -10.73 -11.34 9.80
N ALA A 139 -11.08 -11.05 8.54
CA ALA A 139 -10.21 -11.31 7.39
C ALA A 139 -10.33 -10.22 6.31
N VAL A 140 -9.40 -10.22 5.35
CA VAL A 140 -9.56 -9.48 4.09
C VAL A 140 -10.29 -10.37 3.10
N LYS A 141 -11.43 -9.88 2.60
CA LYS A 141 -12.27 -10.63 1.66
C LYS A 141 -12.72 -9.80 0.46
N ARG A 142 -12.90 -10.48 -0.66
CA ARG A 142 -13.66 -9.94 -1.78
C ARG A 142 -15.15 -10.12 -1.52
N CYS A 143 -15.95 -9.08 -1.74
CA CYS A 143 -17.40 -9.08 -1.59
C CYS A 143 -18.08 -8.54 -2.85
N THR A 144 -19.37 -8.78 -2.97
CA THR A 144 -20.16 -8.33 -4.12
C THR A 144 -21.52 -7.83 -3.62
N TYR A 145 -21.96 -6.70 -4.17
CA TYR A 145 -23.24 -6.06 -3.87
C TYR A 145 -24.00 -5.74 -5.15
N THR A 146 -25.33 -5.81 -5.11
CA THR A 146 -26.16 -5.18 -6.14
C THR A 146 -26.06 -3.66 -6.02
N LYS A 147 -26.21 -2.94 -7.12
CA LYS A 147 -26.17 -1.46 -7.11
C LYS A 147 -27.23 -0.80 -6.23
N THR A 148 -28.32 -1.52 -5.99
CA THR A 148 -29.46 -1.10 -5.16
C THR A 148 -29.44 -1.69 -3.76
N SER A 149 -28.33 -2.31 -3.34
CA SER A 149 -28.24 -2.94 -2.03
C SER A 149 -28.45 -1.93 -0.90
N SER A 150 -29.38 -2.22 0.00
CA SER A 150 -29.64 -1.42 1.22
C SER A 150 -28.46 -1.39 2.20
N LYS A 151 -27.47 -2.27 2.01
CA LYS A 151 -26.23 -2.24 2.80
C LYS A 151 -25.32 -1.09 2.42
N ILE A 152 -25.46 -0.52 1.23
CA ILE A 152 -24.59 0.57 0.75
C ILE A 152 -25.12 1.89 1.33
N SER A 153 -24.25 2.58 2.07
CA SER A 153 -24.57 3.86 2.70
C SER A 153 -24.12 5.06 1.85
N ALA A 154 -22.93 4.97 1.26
CA ALA A 154 -22.36 6.03 0.40
C ALA A 154 -21.11 5.51 -0.35
N TYR A 155 -20.67 6.30 -1.33
CA TYR A 155 -19.35 6.17 -1.95
C TYR A 155 -18.55 7.43 -1.75
N GLY A 156 -17.27 7.30 -1.45
CA GLY A 156 -16.33 8.41 -1.36
C GLY A 156 -15.23 8.26 -2.39
N ARG A 157 -14.97 9.31 -3.18
CA ARG A 157 -13.89 9.32 -4.19
C ARG A 157 -12.70 10.06 -3.66
N PRO A 158 -11.57 9.37 -3.35
CA PRO A 158 -10.33 10.04 -2.99
C PRO A 158 -9.84 10.95 -4.12
N ASN A 159 -9.30 12.11 -3.77
CA ASN A 159 -8.77 13.04 -4.77
C ASN A 159 -7.41 12.57 -5.34
N TYR A 160 -7.41 11.45 -6.05
CA TYR A 160 -6.20 10.88 -6.66
C TYR A 160 -5.48 11.84 -7.62
N LYS A 161 -6.20 12.85 -8.17
CA LYS A 161 -5.59 13.88 -9.04
C LYS A 161 -4.55 14.75 -8.30
N ALA A 162 -4.66 14.85 -6.97
CA ALA A 162 -3.71 15.59 -6.15
C ALA A 162 -2.44 14.79 -5.81
N VAL A 163 -2.37 13.52 -6.21
CA VAL A 163 -1.17 12.68 -6.09
C VAL A 163 -0.37 12.82 -7.38
N GLU A 164 0.76 13.51 -7.32
CA GLU A 164 1.77 13.38 -8.36
C GLU A 164 2.29 11.95 -8.35
N VAL A 165 1.97 11.19 -9.38
CA VAL A 165 2.72 9.97 -9.66
C VAL A 165 4.11 10.47 -10.04
N LYS A 166 5.09 10.35 -9.13
CA LYS A 166 6.47 10.32 -9.57
C LYS A 166 6.53 9.18 -10.58
N GLU A 167 6.61 9.51 -11.85
CA GLU A 167 6.82 8.49 -12.88
C GLU A 167 8.02 7.68 -12.41
N ASP A 168 7.86 6.37 -12.31
CA ASP A 168 8.99 5.49 -12.43
C ASP A 168 9.71 5.98 -13.69
N PRO A 169 11.02 6.29 -13.67
CA PRO A 169 11.70 6.91 -14.80
C PRO A 169 11.26 6.18 -16.05
N LYS A 170 10.66 6.94 -17.00
CA LYS A 170 10.11 6.44 -18.27
C LYS A 170 10.96 5.29 -18.76
N PRO A 171 10.40 4.08 -18.95
CA PRO A 171 11.20 2.97 -19.47
C PRO A 171 11.88 3.50 -20.72
N ALA A 172 13.19 3.44 -20.73
CA ALA A 172 13.96 3.70 -21.94
C ALA A 172 13.30 2.92 -23.09
N PRO A 173 13.29 3.43 -24.34
CA PRO A 173 12.50 2.88 -25.44
C PRO A 173 12.67 1.37 -25.47
N LYS A 174 11.55 0.63 -25.55
CA LYS A 174 11.45 -0.82 -25.45
C LYS A 174 12.59 -1.51 -26.19
N VAL A 175 13.66 -1.80 -25.50
CA VAL A 175 14.53 -2.91 -25.87
C VAL A 175 13.72 -4.15 -25.57
N LYS A 176 13.49 -4.99 -26.58
CA LYS A 176 12.72 -6.24 -26.51
C LYS A 176 13.11 -6.98 -25.25
N THR A 177 12.12 -7.25 -24.39
CA THR A 177 12.24 -8.05 -23.17
C THR A 177 12.85 -9.41 -23.53
N PRO A 178 14.00 -9.77 -23.02
CA PRO A 178 14.40 -11.18 -22.99
C PRO A 178 13.59 -11.88 -21.89
N ALA A 179 13.19 -13.12 -22.17
CA ALA A 179 12.55 -14.03 -21.23
C ALA A 179 13.34 -14.17 -19.90
N PRO A 180 12.70 -14.61 -18.79
CA PRO A 180 13.30 -14.61 -17.46
C PRO A 180 14.35 -15.71 -17.28
N ALA A 181 15.50 -15.49 -17.83
CA ALA A 181 16.78 -16.06 -17.46
C ALA A 181 17.79 -14.94 -17.56
N ALA A 182 17.63 -13.95 -16.69
CA ALA A 182 18.44 -12.76 -16.73
C ALA A 182 19.84 -13.07 -16.25
N SER A 183 20.75 -13.23 -17.16
CA SER A 183 22.08 -12.70 -16.96
C SER A 183 21.96 -11.19 -16.73
N PHE A 184 21.84 -10.74 -15.48
CA PHE A 184 22.19 -9.38 -15.13
C PHE A 184 23.62 -9.19 -15.63
N ASN A 185 23.82 -8.29 -16.58
CA ASN A 185 25.14 -7.94 -17.05
C ASN A 185 25.97 -7.61 -15.81
N LYS A 186 27.00 -8.41 -15.52
CA LYS A 186 27.92 -8.27 -14.38
C LYS A 186 28.81 -7.04 -14.56
N ILE A 187 28.22 -5.86 -14.75
CA ILE A 187 28.94 -4.60 -14.98
C ILE A 187 29.50 -4.04 -13.67
N PHE A 188 28.98 -4.51 -12.51
CA PHE A 188 29.41 -4.04 -11.21
C PHE A 188 29.84 -5.22 -10.32
N ASN A 189 31.09 -5.59 -10.36
CA ASN A 189 31.66 -6.59 -9.46
C ASN A 189 32.40 -5.89 -8.29
N LYS A 190 31.66 -5.11 -7.50
CA LYS A 190 32.21 -4.35 -6.37
C LYS A 190 31.70 -4.91 -5.06
N THR A 191 32.57 -4.99 -4.06
CA THR A 191 32.20 -5.37 -2.70
C THR A 191 32.00 -4.11 -1.88
N TYR A 192 30.89 -4.06 -1.15
CA TYR A 192 30.57 -3.02 -0.18
C TYR A 192 30.49 -3.60 1.22
N THR A 193 30.64 -2.75 2.22
CA THR A 193 30.49 -3.12 3.64
C THR A 193 29.20 -2.49 4.16
N THR A 194 28.38 -3.25 4.88
CA THR A 194 27.18 -2.74 5.53
C THR A 194 27.54 -1.83 6.71
N THR A 195 26.87 -0.70 6.83
CA THR A 195 27.11 0.27 7.94
C THR A 195 26.24 0.03 9.16
N LYS A 196 25.23 -0.81 9.03
CA LYS A 196 24.32 -1.28 10.09
C LYS A 196 23.67 -2.60 9.67
N ASP A 197 22.86 -3.19 10.54
CA ASP A 197 22.01 -4.32 10.17
C ASP A 197 20.99 -3.88 9.10
N ILE A 198 20.95 -4.59 7.97
CA ILE A 198 20.10 -4.23 6.84
C ILE A 198 19.31 -5.43 6.31
N PRO A 199 18.05 -5.24 5.91
CA PRO A 199 17.30 -6.32 5.26
C PRO A 199 17.79 -6.56 3.84
N LEU A 200 18.05 -7.83 3.50
CA LEU A 200 18.15 -8.32 2.12
C LEU A 200 16.74 -8.60 1.63
N MET A 201 16.28 -7.83 0.67
CA MET A 201 14.90 -7.87 0.19
C MET A 201 14.75 -8.80 -1.01
N ASN A 202 13.62 -9.48 -1.11
CA ASN A 202 13.32 -10.40 -2.20
C ASN A 202 13.06 -9.67 -3.53
N LEU A 203 13.72 -10.07 -4.61
CA LEU A 203 13.58 -9.48 -5.94
C LEU A 203 12.17 -9.66 -6.56
N ARG A 204 11.51 -10.77 -6.24
CA ARG A 204 10.19 -11.11 -6.78
C ARG A 204 9.03 -10.68 -5.86
N LYS A 205 9.34 -10.41 -4.59
CA LYS A 205 8.39 -10.00 -3.55
C LYS A 205 8.98 -8.82 -2.78
N PRO A 206 8.83 -7.58 -3.28
CA PRO A 206 9.55 -6.39 -2.78
C PRO A 206 9.39 -6.08 -1.29
N ASN A 207 8.38 -6.62 -0.63
CA ASN A 207 8.11 -6.40 0.80
C ASN A 207 8.51 -7.60 1.68
N GLU A 208 9.12 -8.63 1.09
CA GLU A 208 9.59 -9.80 1.82
C GLU A 208 11.10 -9.70 2.07
N THR A 209 11.48 -9.75 3.35
CA THR A 209 12.87 -9.83 3.76
C THR A 209 13.33 -11.29 3.70
N ILE A 210 14.37 -11.57 2.90
CA ILE A 210 15.00 -12.89 2.84
C ILE A 210 15.74 -13.17 4.14
N MET A 211 16.55 -12.20 4.58
CA MET A 211 17.36 -12.27 5.81
C MET A 211 17.83 -10.88 6.23
N ILE A 212 18.34 -10.77 7.45
CA ILE A 212 19.05 -9.57 7.90
C ILE A 212 20.56 -9.80 7.65
N ILE A 213 21.20 -8.84 6.99
CA ILE A 213 22.65 -8.78 6.81
C ILE A 213 23.21 -7.98 7.98
N PRO A 214 24.06 -8.55 8.83
CA PRO A 214 24.64 -7.84 9.97
C PRO A 214 25.52 -6.65 9.56
N SER A 215 25.63 -5.66 10.43
CA SER A 215 26.56 -4.53 10.29
C SER A 215 28.00 -5.03 10.11
N GLY A 216 28.77 -4.37 9.26
CA GLY A 216 30.14 -4.75 8.96
C GLY A 216 30.30 -5.92 7.97
N SER A 217 29.20 -6.50 7.49
CA SER A 217 29.22 -7.58 6.50
C SER A 217 29.67 -7.09 5.13
N LYS A 218 30.43 -7.92 4.41
CA LYS A 218 30.79 -7.68 3.02
C LYS A 218 29.72 -8.25 2.10
N VAL A 219 29.14 -7.43 1.24
CA VAL A 219 28.14 -7.81 0.24
C VAL A 219 28.71 -7.59 -1.17
N ARG A 220 28.51 -8.56 -2.06
CA ARG A 220 28.93 -8.46 -3.45
C ARG A 220 27.81 -7.80 -4.27
N CYS A 221 28.11 -6.67 -4.87
CA CYS A 221 27.14 -5.90 -5.67
C CYS A 221 27.30 -6.19 -7.16
N TYR A 222 26.19 -6.41 -7.86
CA TYR A 222 26.13 -6.72 -9.29
C TYR A 222 25.55 -5.57 -10.12
N GLY A 223 25.00 -4.53 -9.52
CA GLY A 223 24.46 -3.38 -10.22
C GLY A 223 23.37 -2.64 -9.44
N PHE A 224 22.86 -1.58 -10.05
CA PHE A 224 21.71 -0.86 -9.49
C PHE A 224 20.42 -1.60 -9.81
N PHE A 225 19.60 -1.82 -8.79
CA PHE A 225 18.22 -2.25 -8.95
C PHE A 225 17.31 -1.04 -9.19
N THR A 226 17.56 0.04 -8.45
CA THR A 226 17.00 1.39 -8.65
C THR A 226 18.04 2.42 -8.22
N THR A 227 17.75 3.71 -8.33
CA THR A 227 18.62 4.79 -7.82
C THR A 227 18.92 4.68 -6.31
N SER A 228 18.07 4.00 -5.55
CA SER A 228 18.18 3.86 -4.10
C SER A 228 18.53 2.44 -3.63
N PHE A 229 18.55 1.46 -4.53
CA PHE A 229 18.79 0.06 -4.20
C PHE A 229 19.80 -0.60 -5.12
N LEU A 230 20.69 -1.39 -4.52
CA LEU A 230 21.67 -2.22 -5.23
C LEU A 230 21.25 -3.69 -5.19
N TYR A 231 21.43 -4.37 -6.31
CA TYR A 231 21.35 -5.82 -6.39
C TYR A 231 22.63 -6.44 -5.83
N VAL A 232 22.48 -7.26 -4.81
CA VAL A 232 23.61 -7.84 -4.07
C VAL A 232 23.45 -9.34 -3.82
N SER A 233 24.57 -9.99 -3.57
CA SER A 233 24.62 -11.34 -3.00
C SER A 233 25.32 -11.32 -1.63
N TYR A 234 24.74 -12.07 -0.70
CA TYR A 234 25.28 -12.30 0.63
C TYR A 234 24.97 -13.74 1.09
N ASN A 235 26.01 -14.48 1.46
CA ASN A 235 25.91 -15.90 1.91
C ASN A 235 25.09 -16.78 0.94
N GLY A 236 25.28 -16.62 -0.36
CA GLY A 236 24.56 -17.40 -1.40
C GLY A 236 23.12 -16.95 -1.67
N HIS A 237 22.60 -15.98 -0.94
CA HIS A 237 21.29 -15.38 -1.20
C HIS A 237 21.44 -14.12 -2.02
N GLU A 238 20.54 -13.93 -2.99
CA GLU A 238 20.50 -12.78 -3.88
C GLU A 238 19.24 -11.94 -3.62
N GLY A 239 19.40 -10.63 -3.63
CA GLY A 239 18.32 -9.69 -3.35
C GLY A 239 18.77 -8.25 -3.55
N TYR A 240 18.02 -7.30 -3.02
CA TYR A 240 18.41 -5.90 -3.07
C TYR A 240 18.49 -5.29 -1.68
N VAL A 241 19.38 -4.30 -1.53
CA VAL A 241 19.60 -3.53 -0.29
C VAL A 241 19.65 -2.05 -0.60
N ASN A 242 19.28 -1.21 0.38
CA ASN A 242 19.35 0.24 0.21
C ASN A 242 20.81 0.73 0.18
N VAL A 243 21.15 1.55 -0.82
CA VAL A 243 22.53 2.06 -1.05
C VAL A 243 23.06 2.88 0.12
N ASN A 244 22.18 3.58 0.87
CA ASN A 244 22.57 4.46 1.97
C ASN A 244 23.19 3.72 3.15
N TYR A 245 23.12 2.39 3.16
CA TYR A 245 23.64 1.53 4.24
C TYR A 245 24.90 0.78 3.83
N LEU A 246 25.50 1.17 2.72
CA LEU A 246 26.71 0.58 2.15
C LEU A 246 27.84 1.62 2.04
N ARG A 247 29.09 1.20 2.25
CA ARG A 247 30.30 1.98 2.08
C ARG A 247 31.40 1.18 1.40
#